data_52f8f567155cc08140b01cfbe398a8e9
#
_entry.id   52f8f567155cc08140b01cfbe398a8e9
#
_cell.length_a   1.000
_cell.length_b   1.000
_cell.length_c   1.000
_cell.angle_alpha   90.00
_cell.angle_beta   90.00
_cell.angle_gamma   90.00
#
_symmetry.space_group_name_H-M   'P 1'
#
loop_
_entity.id
_entity.type
_entity.pdbx_description
1 polymer ?
#
loop_
_entity_poly.entity_id
_entity_poly.type
_entity_poly.pdbx_seq_one_letter_code
_entity_poly.pdbx_strand_id
1 'polypeptide(L)'
;MTPEMLKTVIQNNIKASLEITSPNPGLPVCFLQYTEQNFSRNFYHMEFAEYKTLLEQVSKALLEAGRQVCLVDFNPEQYKKWLKEKNLTDSQQTRSAFASGLGKGPEI
;
A
#
# COMPACT_ATOMS: atom_id res chain seq x y z
N MET A 1 2.02 -11.76 14.12
CA MET A 1 2.44 -10.40 14.56
C MET A 1 1.73 -10.05 15.86
N THR A 2 2.45 -9.52 16.84
CA THR A 2 1.83 -9.07 18.09
C THR A 2 1.10 -7.73 17.87
N PRO A 3 0.14 -7.37 18.76
CA PRO A 3 -0.53 -6.07 18.65
C PRO A 3 0.42 -4.87 18.73
N GLU A 4 1.48 -4.95 19.54
CA GLU A 4 2.49 -3.89 19.62
C GLU A 4 3.29 -3.77 18.32
N MET A 5 3.65 -4.90 17.72
CA MET A 5 4.35 -4.92 16.44
C MET A 5 3.49 -4.30 15.33
N LEU A 6 2.21 -4.65 15.29
CA LEU A 6 1.29 -4.08 14.32
C LEU A 6 1.15 -2.57 14.50
N LYS A 7 1.01 -2.11 15.74
CA LYS A 7 0.94 -0.69 16.06
C LYS A 7 2.18 0.05 15.57
N THR A 8 3.36 -0.51 15.78
CA THR A 8 4.63 0.07 15.33
C THR A 8 4.68 0.16 13.80
N VAL A 9 4.27 -0.91 13.10
CA VAL A 9 4.21 -0.92 11.64
C VAL A 9 3.25 0.15 11.12
N ILE A 10 2.09 0.28 11.72
CA ILE A 10 1.10 1.31 11.36
C ILE A 10 1.70 2.71 11.53
N GLN A 11 2.31 2.98 12.68
CA GLN A 11 2.92 4.29 12.96
C GLN A 11 4.05 4.61 11.99
N ASN A 12 4.90 3.62 11.68
CA ASN A 12 5.99 3.80 10.73
C ASN A 12 5.46 4.10 9.31
N ASN A 13 4.39 3.45 8.91
CA ASN A 13 3.75 3.72 7.61
C ASN A 13 3.15 5.11 7.55
N ILE A 14 2.50 5.56 8.60
CA ILE A 14 1.95 6.92 8.68
C ILE A 14 3.08 7.94 8.55
N LYS A 15 4.14 7.77 9.32
CA LYS A 15 5.30 8.66 9.28
C LYS A 15 5.94 8.71 7.90
N ALA A 16 6.20 7.54 7.30
CA ALA A 16 6.80 7.45 5.97
C ALA A 16 5.91 8.11 4.91
N SER A 17 4.59 7.89 4.97
CA SER A 17 3.64 8.50 4.04
C SER A 17 3.64 10.01 4.16
N LEU A 18 3.68 10.55 5.36
CA LEU A 18 3.71 12.00 5.58
C LEU A 18 5.03 12.59 5.08
N GLU A 19 6.15 11.93 5.29
CA GLU A 19 7.46 12.37 4.81
C GLU A 19 7.53 12.39 3.28
N ILE A 20 7.05 11.32 2.63
CA ILE A 20 7.07 11.22 1.16
C ILE A 20 6.20 12.28 0.51
N THR A 21 5.04 12.60 1.12
CA THR A 21 4.11 13.57 0.57
C THR A 21 4.35 15.01 1.05
N SER A 22 5.34 15.22 1.93
CA SER A 22 5.65 16.55 2.44
C SER A 22 6.00 17.57 1.35
N PRO A 23 6.83 17.22 0.33
CA PRO A 23 7.11 18.16 -0.75
C PRO A 23 5.91 18.49 -1.63
N ASN A 24 4.95 17.57 -1.74
CA ASN A 24 3.74 17.76 -2.54
C ASN A 24 2.55 17.10 -1.86
N PRO A 25 1.92 17.79 -0.89
CA PRO A 25 0.80 17.23 -0.13
C PRO A 25 -0.44 16.88 -0.96
N GLY A 26 -0.52 17.39 -2.19
CA GLY A 26 -1.63 17.08 -3.10
C GLY A 26 -1.50 15.74 -3.80
N LEU A 27 -0.33 15.06 -3.73
CA LEU A 27 -0.17 13.75 -4.31
C LEU A 27 -0.89 12.70 -3.46
N PRO A 28 -1.71 11.83 -4.08
CA PRO A 28 -2.36 10.76 -3.33
C PRO A 28 -1.36 9.68 -2.93
N VAL A 29 -1.53 9.13 -1.74
CA VAL A 29 -0.80 7.94 -1.31
C VAL A 29 -1.64 6.73 -1.73
N CYS A 30 -1.05 5.82 -2.48
CA CYS A 30 -1.76 4.70 -3.07
C CYS A 30 -1.50 3.40 -2.31
N PHE A 31 -2.55 2.65 -2.05
CA PHE A 31 -2.48 1.34 -1.41
C PHE A 31 -3.24 0.33 -2.23
N LEU A 32 -2.69 -0.89 -2.31
CA LEU A 32 -3.42 -1.98 -2.94
C LEU A 32 -4.46 -2.54 -1.97
N GLN A 33 -5.69 -2.67 -2.45
CA GLN A 33 -6.76 -3.40 -1.76
C GLN A 33 -6.78 -4.83 -2.30
N TYR A 34 -6.59 -5.79 -1.41
CA TYR A 34 -6.61 -7.21 -1.75
C TYR A 34 -7.90 -7.85 -1.30
N THR A 35 -8.27 -8.97 -1.97
CA THR A 35 -9.12 -9.97 -1.35
C THR A 35 -8.26 -10.90 -0.50
N GLU A 36 -8.86 -11.64 0.42
CA GLU A 36 -8.13 -12.61 1.23
C GLU A 36 -7.36 -13.62 0.37
N GLN A 37 -7.94 -14.03 -0.75
CA GLN A 37 -7.34 -15.00 -1.67
C GLN A 37 -6.11 -14.45 -2.38
N ASN A 38 -6.08 -13.16 -2.65
CA ASN A 38 -5.02 -12.52 -3.43
C ASN A 38 -3.95 -11.85 -2.57
N PHE A 39 -4.16 -11.81 -1.26
CA PHE A 39 -3.20 -11.21 -0.35
C PHE A 39 -1.96 -12.10 -0.17
N SER A 40 -0.78 -11.50 -0.17
CA SER A 40 0.48 -12.22 0.01
C SER A 40 1.08 -11.99 1.40
N ARG A 41 0.91 -12.94 2.30
CA ARG A 41 1.55 -12.94 3.62
C ARG A 41 3.07 -12.88 3.53
N ASN A 42 3.63 -13.54 2.51
CA ASN A 42 5.08 -13.64 2.36
C ASN A 42 5.73 -12.29 2.08
N PHE A 43 5.04 -11.42 1.35
CA PHE A 43 5.57 -10.09 1.03
C PHE A 43 5.34 -9.08 2.15
N TYR A 44 4.23 -9.16 2.85
CA TYR A 44 3.86 -8.17 3.86
C TYR A 44 4.21 -8.59 5.29
N HIS A 45 4.54 -9.88 5.50
CA HIS A 45 4.89 -10.42 6.81
C HIS A 45 3.78 -10.21 7.85
N MET A 46 2.53 -10.26 7.43
CA MET A 46 1.36 -10.12 8.30
C MET A 46 0.16 -10.85 7.71
N GLU A 47 -0.85 -11.07 8.52
CA GLU A 47 -2.11 -11.66 8.09
C GLU A 47 -2.98 -10.64 7.35
N PHE A 48 -3.93 -11.13 6.54
CA PHE A 48 -4.81 -10.26 5.77
C PHE A 48 -5.63 -9.32 6.67
N ALA A 49 -6.15 -9.83 7.81
CA ALA A 49 -6.90 -9.00 8.77
C ALA A 49 -6.04 -7.86 9.33
N GLU A 50 -4.75 -8.13 9.58
CA GLU A 50 -3.80 -7.12 10.05
C GLU A 50 -3.55 -6.07 8.97
N TYR A 51 -3.43 -6.49 7.73
CA TYR A 51 -3.25 -5.58 6.60
C TYR A 51 -4.47 -4.66 6.43
N LYS A 52 -5.68 -5.19 6.55
CA LYS A 52 -6.90 -4.38 6.52
C LYS A 52 -6.92 -3.32 7.62
N THR A 53 -6.56 -3.72 8.83
CA THR A 53 -6.47 -2.78 9.96
C THR A 53 -5.43 -1.70 9.68
N LEU A 54 -4.28 -2.08 9.15
CA LEU A 54 -3.23 -1.14 8.76
C LEU A 54 -3.75 -0.13 7.74
N LEU A 55 -4.41 -0.57 6.67
CA LEU A 55 -4.96 0.31 5.65
C LEU A 55 -5.97 1.29 6.25
N GLU A 56 -6.87 0.82 7.10
CA GLU A 56 -7.89 1.67 7.72
C GLU A 56 -7.26 2.76 8.58
N GLN A 57 -6.31 2.40 9.43
CA GLN A 57 -5.69 3.35 10.36
C GLN A 57 -4.75 4.32 9.66
N VAL A 58 -3.95 3.84 8.71
CA VAL A 58 -3.05 4.71 7.94
C VAL A 58 -3.87 5.68 7.09
N SER A 59 -4.90 5.19 6.41
CA SER A 59 -5.77 6.03 5.59
C SER A 59 -6.44 7.13 6.43
N LYS A 60 -6.96 6.77 7.59
CA LYS A 60 -7.60 7.73 8.49
C LYS A 60 -6.62 8.82 8.95
N ALA A 61 -5.42 8.43 9.35
CA ALA A 61 -4.40 9.38 9.81
C ALA A 61 -3.96 10.32 8.69
N LEU A 62 -3.81 9.80 7.47
CA LEU A 62 -3.43 10.62 6.32
C LEU A 62 -4.53 11.61 5.94
N LEU A 63 -5.79 11.18 5.95
CA LEU A 63 -6.91 12.06 5.66
C LEU A 63 -7.03 13.17 6.72
N GLU A 64 -6.83 12.83 8.00
CA GLU A 64 -6.83 13.82 9.09
C GLU A 64 -5.68 14.83 8.95
N ALA A 65 -4.57 14.42 8.34
CA ALA A 65 -3.43 15.30 8.07
C ALA A 65 -3.57 16.10 6.76
N GLY A 66 -4.73 16.02 6.11
CA GLY A 66 -4.99 16.74 4.86
C GLY A 66 -4.38 16.10 3.62
N ARG A 67 -3.95 14.84 3.71
CA ARG A 67 -3.41 14.10 2.57
C ARG A 67 -4.53 13.38 1.83
N GLN A 68 -4.27 13.04 0.57
CA GLN A 68 -5.17 12.23 -0.25
C GLN A 68 -4.77 10.78 -0.19
N VAL A 69 -5.76 9.88 -0.18
CA VAL A 69 -5.54 8.43 -0.18
C VAL A 69 -6.24 7.83 -1.39
N CYS A 70 -5.53 6.97 -2.11
CA CYS A 70 -6.07 6.23 -3.24
C CYS A 70 -5.99 4.74 -2.92
N LEU A 71 -7.13 4.05 -2.93
CA LEU A 71 -7.18 2.60 -2.78
C LEU A 71 -7.35 1.98 -4.16
N VAL A 72 -6.40 1.13 -4.54
CA VAL A 72 -6.37 0.48 -5.86
C VAL A 72 -6.71 -0.99 -5.69
N ASP A 73 -7.79 -1.43 -6.32
CA ASP A 73 -8.17 -2.84 -6.28
C ASP A 73 -7.14 -3.68 -7.03
N PHE A 74 -6.62 -4.71 -6.36
CA PHE A 74 -5.64 -5.60 -6.94
C PHE A 74 -6.31 -6.58 -7.89
N ASN A 75 -5.99 -6.48 -9.18
CA ASN A 75 -6.43 -7.41 -10.21
C ASN A 75 -5.23 -8.27 -10.60
N PRO A 76 -5.21 -9.57 -10.21
CA PRO A 76 -4.06 -10.45 -10.48
C PRO A 76 -3.73 -10.60 -11.96
N GLU A 77 -4.75 -10.67 -12.82
CA GLU A 77 -4.53 -10.85 -14.25
C GLU A 77 -3.93 -9.61 -14.88
N GLN A 78 -4.43 -8.43 -14.53
CA GLN A 78 -3.87 -7.16 -14.98
C GLN A 78 -2.44 -6.99 -14.51
N TYR A 79 -2.17 -7.36 -13.26
CA TYR A 79 -0.84 -7.29 -12.67
C TYR A 79 0.14 -8.22 -13.39
N LYS A 80 -0.25 -9.47 -13.65
CA LYS A 80 0.60 -10.43 -14.38
C LYS A 80 0.92 -9.93 -15.78
N LYS A 81 -0.05 -9.37 -16.47
CA LYS A 81 0.17 -8.78 -17.80
C LYS A 81 1.17 -7.62 -17.74
N TRP A 82 1.02 -6.76 -16.77
CA TRP A 82 1.93 -5.63 -16.56
C TRP A 82 3.36 -6.10 -16.26
N LEU A 83 3.52 -7.11 -15.39
CA LEU A 83 4.84 -7.70 -15.10
C LEU A 83 5.49 -8.22 -16.37
N LYS A 84 4.73 -8.93 -17.20
CA LYS A 84 5.24 -9.50 -18.45
C LYS A 84 5.68 -8.40 -19.41
N GLU A 85 4.87 -7.38 -19.59
CA GLU A 85 5.18 -6.24 -20.46
C GLU A 85 6.43 -5.48 -20.03
N LYS A 86 6.64 -5.36 -18.71
CA LYS A 86 7.79 -4.66 -18.12
C LYS A 86 8.99 -5.58 -17.87
N ASN A 87 8.84 -6.87 -18.10
CA ASN A 87 9.87 -7.89 -17.82
C ASN A 87 10.32 -7.85 -16.35
N LEU A 88 9.35 -7.81 -15.44
CA LEU A 88 9.58 -7.72 -13.99
C LEU A 88 9.12 -8.99 -13.29
N THR A 89 9.72 -9.24 -12.12
CA THR A 89 9.36 -10.35 -11.24
C THR A 89 8.48 -9.83 -10.10
N ASP A 90 7.52 -10.64 -9.67
CA ASP A 90 6.63 -10.28 -8.56
C ASP A 90 7.41 -10.09 -7.26
N SER A 91 7.21 -8.95 -6.62
CA SER A 91 7.80 -8.59 -5.33
C SER A 91 6.95 -7.48 -4.69
N GLN A 92 7.25 -7.16 -3.44
CA GLN A 92 6.58 -6.03 -2.78
C GLN A 92 6.86 -4.72 -3.53
N GLN A 93 8.07 -4.55 -4.01
CA GLN A 93 8.48 -3.35 -4.75
C GLN A 93 7.73 -3.22 -6.08
N THR A 94 7.57 -4.32 -6.84
CA THR A 94 6.84 -4.29 -8.10
C THR A 94 5.35 -4.05 -7.87
N ARG A 95 4.78 -4.57 -6.78
CA ARG A 95 3.39 -4.30 -6.41
C ARG A 95 3.18 -2.83 -6.06
N SER A 96 4.12 -2.23 -5.33
CA SER A 96 4.10 -0.80 -5.01
C SER A 96 4.16 0.06 -6.27
N ALA A 97 5.06 -0.28 -7.20
CA ALA A 97 5.18 0.42 -8.46
C ALA A 97 3.90 0.32 -9.31
N PHE A 98 3.29 -0.86 -9.33
CA PHE A 98 2.03 -1.08 -10.04
C PHE A 98 0.90 -0.22 -9.47
N ALA A 99 0.74 -0.21 -8.16
CA ALA A 99 -0.28 0.60 -7.49
C ALA A 99 -0.05 2.10 -7.73
N SER A 100 1.19 2.56 -7.61
CA SER A 100 1.55 3.95 -7.84
C SER A 100 1.25 4.38 -9.28
N GLY A 101 1.52 3.50 -10.25
CA GLY A 101 1.23 3.76 -11.65
C GLY A 101 -0.27 3.91 -11.92
N LEU A 102 -1.10 3.05 -11.31
CA LEU A 102 -2.55 3.13 -11.48
C LEU A 102 -3.15 4.31 -10.71
N GLY A 103 -2.68 4.57 -9.51
CA GLY A 103 -3.17 5.66 -8.67
C GLY A 103 -2.49 7.00 -8.92
N LYS A 104 -1.42 7.01 -9.72
CA LYS A 104 -0.60 8.19 -10.05
C LYS A 104 -0.03 8.89 -8.82
N GLY A 105 0.39 8.08 -7.82
CA GLY A 105 1.01 8.57 -6.61
C GLY A 105 1.90 7.51 -5.98
N PRO A 106 2.61 7.84 -4.88
CA PRO A 106 3.45 6.86 -4.20
C PRO A 106 2.64 5.85 -3.40
N GLU A 107 3.17 4.63 -3.25
CA GLU A 107 2.69 3.64 -2.30
C GLU A 107 3.72 3.44 -1.20
N ILE A 108 3.22 3.24 0.00
CA ILE A 108 4.05 2.95 1.17
C ILE A 108 3.97 1.45 1.53
#